data_3251a8310e7bb8795c5f689af3a5dcaa
#
_entry.id   3251a8310e7bb8795c5f689af3a5dcaa
#
_cell.length_a   1.000
_cell.length_b   1.000
_cell.length_c   1.000
_cell.angle_alpha   90.00
_cell.angle_beta   90.00
_cell.angle_gamma   90.00
#
_symmetry.space_group_name_H-M   'P 1'
#
loop_
_entity.id
_entity.type
_entity.pdbx_description
1 polymer ?
#
loop_
_entity_poly.entity_id
_entity_poly.type
_entity_poly.pdbx_seq_one_letter_code
_entity_poly.pdbx_strand_id
1 'polypeptide(L)'
;MEDVLEVYHLPYDPKYPVVCMDESCKQLIGEVRTPIPCKPGQPARIDDEYVRNGVAQIFMEVEPLAGKRHVAVTERRTRKDWAQQIKHMLDERYPEACKVRLVMDNLNTHNVASLYETFEACEARRLAERLDIHYTPKHGSWLNMAEIELSALKGQCLDRRIADMSTMQAEVATWQSHRNNAPRSIDWQFSTHNARIKLKPLYPKL
;
A
#
# COMPACT_ATOMS: atom_id res chain seq x y z
N MET A 1 11.60 -6.09 13.41
CA MET A 1 12.56 -5.87 12.31
C MET A 1 13.10 -7.19 11.78
N GLU A 2 13.77 -8.03 12.58
CA GLU A 2 14.30 -9.32 12.10
C GLU A 2 13.19 -10.24 11.57
N ASP A 3 12.08 -10.33 12.24
CA ASP A 3 10.89 -11.05 11.81
C ASP A 3 10.45 -10.67 10.37
N VAL A 4 10.34 -9.38 10.07
CA VAL A 4 10.00 -8.90 8.71
C VAL A 4 11.09 -9.27 7.70
N LEU A 5 12.37 -9.14 8.07
CA LEU A 5 13.49 -9.51 7.19
C LEU A 5 13.52 -11.00 6.89
N GLU A 6 13.18 -11.85 7.87
CA GLU A 6 13.08 -13.30 7.70
C GLU A 6 11.95 -13.66 6.75
N VAL A 7 10.79 -13.01 6.86
CA VAL A 7 9.66 -13.20 5.95
C VAL A 7 10.03 -12.87 4.51
N TYR A 8 10.81 -11.81 4.29
CA TYR A 8 11.23 -11.40 2.93
C TYR A 8 12.22 -12.36 2.27
N HIS A 9 12.89 -13.20 3.04
CA HIS A 9 13.81 -14.22 2.51
C HIS A 9 13.15 -15.59 2.29
N LEU A 10 11.85 -15.72 2.61
CA LEU A 10 11.12 -16.94 2.32
C LEU A 10 10.95 -17.11 0.80
N PRO A 11 11.04 -18.36 0.29
CA PRO A 11 10.74 -18.63 -1.10
C PRO A 11 9.29 -18.34 -1.42
N TYR A 12 9.00 -18.04 -2.69
CA TYR A 12 7.63 -17.86 -3.16
C TYR A 12 6.79 -19.11 -2.93
N ASP A 13 5.66 -18.93 -2.27
CA ASP A 13 4.66 -19.98 -2.05
C ASP A 13 3.25 -19.38 -2.23
N PRO A 14 2.49 -19.79 -3.26
CA PRO A 14 1.15 -19.27 -3.52
C PRO A 14 0.13 -19.63 -2.44
N LYS A 15 0.41 -20.65 -1.59
CA LYS A 15 -0.42 -20.97 -0.43
C LYS A 15 -0.14 -20.09 0.79
N TYR A 16 1.01 -19.43 0.81
CA TYR A 16 1.46 -18.52 1.86
C TYR A 16 2.10 -17.26 1.25
N PRO A 17 1.38 -16.51 0.39
CA PRO A 17 1.94 -15.32 -0.24
C PRO A 17 2.35 -14.28 0.80
N VAL A 18 3.45 -13.58 0.52
CA VAL A 18 3.87 -12.41 1.30
C VAL A 18 3.26 -11.18 0.64
N VAL A 19 2.47 -10.43 1.37
CA VAL A 19 1.84 -9.19 0.92
C VAL A 19 2.26 -8.06 1.85
N CYS A 20 2.79 -6.99 1.28
CA CYS A 20 3.08 -5.76 2.00
C CYS A 20 1.92 -4.78 1.79
N MET A 21 1.40 -4.21 2.87
CA MET A 21 0.31 -3.24 2.83
C MET A 21 0.73 -1.94 3.48
N ASP A 22 0.35 -0.82 2.85
CA ASP A 22 0.57 0.51 3.39
C ASP A 22 -0.48 1.49 2.87
N GLU A 23 -0.55 2.67 3.46
CA GLU A 23 -1.54 3.68 3.17
C GLU A 23 -0.88 5.02 2.85
N SER A 24 -1.53 5.75 1.97
CA SER A 24 -1.17 7.13 1.66
C SER A 24 -2.43 7.96 1.43
N CYS A 25 -2.27 9.25 1.23
CA CYS A 25 -3.38 10.11 0.85
C CYS A 25 -2.97 11.07 -0.26
N LYS A 26 -3.97 11.53 -1.02
CA LYS A 26 -3.83 12.55 -2.05
C LYS A 26 -4.89 13.62 -1.86
N GLN A 27 -4.47 14.88 -1.76
CA GLN A 27 -5.40 15.99 -1.80
C GLN A 27 -5.97 16.13 -3.21
N LEU A 28 -7.29 16.18 -3.30
CA LEU A 28 -8.00 16.45 -4.54
C LEU A 28 -8.01 17.97 -4.78
N ILE A 29 -7.48 18.37 -5.94
CA ILE A 29 -7.26 19.76 -6.29
C ILE A 29 -7.88 20.03 -7.66
N GLY A 30 -8.89 20.90 -7.69
CA GLY A 30 -9.50 21.43 -8.91
C GLY A 30 -8.83 22.71 -9.40
N GLU A 31 -8.95 22.98 -10.69
CA GLU A 31 -8.48 24.20 -11.31
C GLU A 31 -9.54 25.31 -11.14
N VAL A 32 -9.09 26.53 -10.81
CA VAL A 32 -9.97 27.74 -10.82
C VAL A 32 -10.13 28.23 -12.23
N ARG A 33 -9.06 28.21 -13.02
CA ARG A 33 -9.04 28.60 -14.44
C ARG A 33 -8.51 27.44 -15.28
N THR A 34 -9.03 27.33 -16.51
CA THR A 34 -8.53 26.29 -17.43
C THR A 34 -7.05 26.51 -17.74
N PRO A 35 -6.19 25.48 -17.50
CA PRO A 35 -4.78 25.57 -17.84
C PRO A 35 -4.56 25.86 -19.33
N ILE A 36 -3.54 26.64 -19.63
CA ILE A 36 -3.13 26.90 -21.02
C ILE A 36 -2.15 25.77 -21.40
N PRO A 37 -2.49 24.93 -22.40
CA PRO A 37 -1.63 23.83 -22.82
C PRO A 37 -0.32 24.33 -23.44
N CYS A 38 0.73 23.48 -23.38
CA CYS A 38 2.00 23.80 -24.04
C CYS A 38 1.84 23.88 -25.57
N LYS A 39 2.61 24.79 -26.19
CA LYS A 39 2.76 24.92 -27.64
C LYS A 39 4.24 25.05 -27.96
N PRO A 40 4.69 24.80 -29.20
CA PRO A 40 6.08 25.04 -29.58
C PRO A 40 6.56 26.45 -29.20
N GLY A 41 7.61 26.52 -28.36
CA GLY A 41 8.16 27.74 -27.81
C GLY A 41 7.38 28.39 -26.64
N GLN A 42 6.31 27.75 -26.17
CA GLN A 42 5.51 28.25 -25.04
C GLN A 42 5.25 27.10 -24.05
N PRO A 43 5.79 27.13 -22.81
CA PRO A 43 5.49 26.14 -21.80
C PRO A 43 4.01 26.20 -21.38
N ALA A 44 3.49 25.07 -20.85
CA ALA A 44 2.17 25.06 -20.23
C ALA A 44 2.12 26.07 -19.08
N ARG A 45 0.97 26.70 -18.90
CA ARG A 45 0.73 27.61 -17.77
C ARG A 45 -0.46 27.13 -16.97
N ILE A 46 -0.22 26.96 -15.67
CA ILE A 46 -1.22 26.54 -14.68
C ILE A 46 -1.38 27.71 -13.72
N ASP A 47 -2.61 28.01 -13.33
CA ASP A 47 -2.89 29.05 -12.32
C ASP A 47 -2.38 28.59 -10.95
N ASP A 48 -1.83 29.51 -10.17
CA ASP A 48 -1.42 29.25 -8.78
C ASP A 48 -2.64 29.03 -7.88
N GLU A 49 -3.80 29.63 -8.22
CA GLU A 49 -5.05 29.41 -7.51
C GLU A 49 -5.61 28.02 -7.80
N TYR A 50 -6.19 27.40 -6.77
CA TYR A 50 -6.80 26.08 -6.86
C TYR A 50 -7.96 25.91 -5.87
N VAL A 51 -8.85 24.98 -6.17
CA VAL A 51 -9.93 24.56 -5.28
C VAL A 51 -9.58 23.24 -4.60
N ARG A 52 -9.76 23.16 -3.29
CA ARG A 52 -9.59 21.90 -2.53
C ARG A 52 -10.91 21.15 -2.50
N ASN A 53 -10.94 19.98 -3.12
CA ASN A 53 -12.12 19.13 -3.25
C ASN A 53 -12.11 17.94 -2.26
N GLY A 54 -11.31 18.02 -1.20
CA GLY A 54 -11.19 16.95 -0.20
C GLY A 54 -9.89 16.15 -0.32
N VAL A 55 -9.87 14.98 0.30
CA VAL A 55 -8.70 14.09 0.34
C VAL A 55 -9.16 12.67 0.01
N ALA A 56 -8.50 12.04 -0.95
CA ALA A 56 -8.64 10.62 -1.21
C ALA A 56 -7.61 9.83 -0.41
N GLN A 57 -8.00 8.67 0.10
CA GLN A 57 -7.12 7.71 0.76
C GLN A 57 -6.74 6.60 -0.21
N ILE A 58 -5.56 6.08 -0.06
CA ILE A 58 -4.98 5.06 -0.92
C ILE A 58 -4.55 3.90 -0.01
N PHE A 59 -5.04 2.70 -0.28
CA PHE A 59 -4.52 1.46 0.25
C PHE A 59 -3.70 0.77 -0.85
N MET A 60 -2.43 0.52 -0.58
CA MET A 60 -1.51 -0.18 -1.48
C MET A 60 -1.21 -1.56 -0.93
N GLU A 61 -1.48 -2.58 -1.70
CA GLU A 61 -1.06 -3.95 -1.44
C GLU A 61 -0.08 -4.39 -2.51
N VAL A 62 1.03 -4.97 -2.10
CA VAL A 62 2.09 -5.43 -2.99
C VAL A 62 2.45 -6.86 -2.64
N GLU A 63 2.44 -7.76 -3.61
CA GLU A 63 3.03 -9.09 -3.52
C GLU A 63 4.43 -9.03 -4.17
N PRO A 64 5.50 -8.86 -3.38
CA PRO A 64 6.82 -8.51 -3.92
C PRO A 64 7.36 -9.56 -4.89
N LEU A 65 7.29 -10.84 -4.54
CA LEU A 65 7.84 -11.93 -5.34
C LEU A 65 7.04 -12.21 -6.61
N ALA A 66 5.72 -12.03 -6.59
CA ALA A 66 4.89 -12.14 -7.80
C ALA A 66 4.93 -10.87 -8.66
N GLY A 67 5.44 -9.76 -8.11
CA GLY A 67 5.47 -8.48 -8.80
C GLY A 67 4.08 -7.92 -9.09
N LYS A 68 3.09 -8.28 -8.28
CA LYS A 68 1.71 -7.82 -8.40
C LYS A 68 1.40 -6.76 -7.34
N ARG A 69 0.49 -5.87 -7.67
CA ARG A 69 -0.01 -4.84 -6.77
C ARG A 69 -1.50 -4.65 -6.93
N HIS A 70 -2.13 -4.26 -5.84
CA HIS A 70 -3.51 -3.82 -5.82
C HIS A 70 -3.60 -2.48 -5.09
N VAL A 71 -4.38 -1.55 -5.67
CA VAL A 71 -4.53 -0.21 -5.11
C VAL A 71 -6.01 0.12 -5.00
N ALA A 72 -6.47 0.35 -3.79
CA ALA A 72 -7.81 0.83 -3.54
C ALA A 72 -7.80 2.32 -3.21
N VAL A 73 -8.69 3.09 -3.84
CA VAL A 73 -8.89 4.52 -3.57
C VAL A 73 -10.23 4.70 -2.88
N THR A 74 -10.18 5.22 -1.65
CA THR A 74 -11.33 5.35 -0.76
C THR A 74 -11.47 6.77 -0.22
N GLU A 75 -12.64 7.12 0.31
CA GLU A 75 -12.85 8.40 0.98
C GLU A 75 -12.22 8.46 2.37
N ARG A 76 -12.10 7.33 3.02
CA ARG A 76 -11.66 7.20 4.42
C ARG A 76 -10.67 6.05 4.58
N ARG A 77 -9.92 6.08 5.69
CA ARG A 77 -9.03 5.00 6.13
C ARG A 77 -9.27 4.69 7.60
N THR A 78 -10.50 4.33 7.92
CA THR A 78 -10.88 3.91 9.26
C THR A 78 -10.54 2.44 9.50
N ARG A 79 -10.73 1.95 10.73
CA ARG A 79 -10.65 0.52 11.06
C ARG A 79 -11.56 -0.33 10.19
N LYS A 80 -12.75 0.19 9.88
CA LYS A 80 -13.72 -0.49 9.01
C LYS A 80 -13.24 -0.57 7.57
N ASP A 81 -12.63 0.50 7.06
CA ASP A 81 -12.08 0.52 5.70
C ASP A 81 -10.91 -0.46 5.58
N TRP A 82 -10.00 -0.49 6.55
CA TRP A 82 -8.95 -1.49 6.61
C TRP A 82 -9.49 -2.91 6.67
N ALA A 83 -10.47 -3.18 7.53
CA ALA A 83 -11.08 -4.51 7.63
C ALA A 83 -11.72 -4.96 6.32
N GLN A 84 -12.37 -4.05 5.58
CA GLN A 84 -12.90 -4.33 4.24
C GLN A 84 -11.77 -4.66 3.24
N GLN A 85 -10.66 -3.92 3.25
CA GLN A 85 -9.51 -4.24 2.39
C GLN A 85 -8.96 -5.63 2.71
N ILE A 86 -8.83 -6.00 3.98
CA ILE A 86 -8.42 -7.35 4.39
C ILE A 86 -9.39 -8.41 3.85
N LYS A 87 -10.70 -8.18 3.95
CA LYS A 87 -11.69 -9.11 3.41
C LYS A 87 -11.55 -9.28 1.89
N HIS A 88 -11.45 -8.19 1.14
CA HIS A 88 -11.23 -8.22 -0.31
C HIS A 88 -9.91 -8.91 -0.67
N MET A 89 -8.84 -8.64 0.08
CA MET A 89 -7.57 -9.33 -0.11
C MET A 89 -7.73 -10.84 0.03
N LEU A 90 -8.30 -11.32 1.12
CA LEU A 90 -8.40 -12.74 1.42
C LEU A 90 -9.41 -13.48 0.53
N ASP A 91 -10.55 -12.87 0.22
CA ASP A 91 -11.66 -13.55 -0.45
C ASP A 91 -11.59 -13.44 -1.98
N GLU A 92 -11.05 -12.36 -2.51
CA GLU A 92 -11.04 -12.09 -3.95
C GLU A 92 -9.66 -12.27 -4.59
N ARG A 93 -8.59 -11.80 -3.92
CA ARG A 93 -7.24 -11.83 -4.47
C ARG A 93 -6.48 -13.10 -4.13
N TYR A 94 -6.66 -13.60 -2.92
CA TYR A 94 -5.97 -14.80 -2.43
C TYR A 94 -6.95 -15.87 -1.90
N PRO A 95 -8.03 -16.24 -2.64
CA PRO A 95 -9.03 -17.20 -2.14
C PRO A 95 -8.43 -18.58 -1.85
N GLU A 96 -7.42 -18.98 -2.59
CA GLU A 96 -6.76 -20.29 -2.49
C GLU A 96 -5.58 -20.33 -1.49
N ALA A 97 -5.20 -19.19 -0.92
CA ALA A 97 -4.13 -19.14 0.06
C ALA A 97 -4.58 -19.75 1.40
N CYS A 98 -3.73 -20.56 2.00
CA CYS A 98 -3.96 -21.05 3.36
C CYS A 98 -3.88 -19.90 4.37
N LYS A 99 -2.84 -19.08 4.26
CA LYS A 99 -2.67 -17.82 5.00
C LYS A 99 -1.93 -16.81 4.15
N VAL A 100 -2.25 -15.54 4.34
CA VAL A 100 -1.48 -14.41 3.79
C VAL A 100 -0.52 -13.91 4.87
N ARG A 101 0.78 -13.90 4.58
CA ARG A 101 1.81 -13.25 5.41
C ARG A 101 1.77 -11.77 5.11
N LEU A 102 1.15 -11.02 6.01
CA LEU A 102 0.87 -9.61 5.82
C LEU A 102 1.89 -8.75 6.57
N VAL A 103 2.71 -8.03 5.82
CA VAL A 103 3.64 -7.03 6.37
C VAL A 103 3.01 -5.66 6.31
N MET A 104 2.90 -4.99 7.44
CA MET A 104 2.32 -3.65 7.55
C MET A 104 2.89 -2.89 8.76
N ASP A 105 2.56 -1.61 8.88
CA ASP A 105 2.87 -0.85 10.09
C ASP A 105 1.93 -1.19 11.25
N ASN A 106 2.35 -0.82 12.46
CA ASN A 106 1.58 -1.09 13.68
C ASN A 106 0.70 0.09 14.07
N LEU A 107 -0.14 0.57 13.14
CA LEU A 107 -1.15 1.57 13.46
C LEU A 107 -2.31 0.97 14.28
N ASN A 108 -2.98 1.80 15.06
CA ASN A 108 -4.15 1.37 15.85
C ASN A 108 -5.30 0.82 15.02
N THR A 109 -5.36 1.15 13.75
CA THR A 109 -6.34 0.64 12.78
C THR A 109 -5.98 -0.75 12.26
N HIS A 110 -4.71 -1.12 12.29
CA HIS A 110 -4.13 -2.31 11.68
C HIS A 110 -4.01 -3.47 12.68
N ASN A 111 -5.13 -3.93 13.20
CA ASN A 111 -5.13 -5.07 14.11
C ASN A 111 -6.38 -5.94 13.96
N VAL A 112 -6.29 -7.17 14.45
CA VAL A 112 -7.37 -8.17 14.38
C VAL A 112 -8.66 -7.67 15.04
N ALA A 113 -8.59 -6.81 16.07
CA ALA A 113 -9.77 -6.26 16.72
C ALA A 113 -10.63 -5.44 15.74
N SER A 114 -10.02 -4.80 14.73
CA SER A 114 -10.75 -4.06 13.69
C SER A 114 -11.66 -4.95 12.84
N LEU A 115 -11.31 -6.23 12.68
CA LEU A 115 -12.18 -7.21 12.01
C LEU A 115 -13.45 -7.48 12.85
N TYR A 116 -13.30 -7.64 14.17
CA TYR A 116 -14.43 -7.87 15.08
C TYR A 116 -15.28 -6.63 15.30
N GLU A 117 -14.73 -5.42 15.11
CA GLU A 117 -15.52 -4.17 15.10
C GLU A 117 -16.34 -4.01 13.81
N THR A 118 -15.98 -4.73 12.74
CA THR A 118 -16.56 -4.53 11.40
C THR A 118 -17.48 -5.66 10.98
N PHE A 119 -17.13 -6.89 11.32
CA PHE A 119 -17.84 -8.10 10.91
C PHE A 119 -18.40 -8.87 12.10
N GLU A 120 -19.38 -9.73 11.83
CA GLU A 120 -19.84 -10.71 12.81
C GLU A 120 -18.70 -11.63 13.28
N ALA A 121 -18.74 -12.11 14.52
CA ALA A 121 -17.63 -12.80 15.17
C ALA A 121 -17.11 -14.02 14.41
N CYS A 122 -18.00 -14.79 13.77
CA CYS A 122 -17.60 -15.95 12.97
C CYS A 122 -16.80 -15.55 11.72
N GLU A 123 -17.23 -14.49 11.04
CA GLU A 123 -16.55 -13.96 9.86
C GLU A 123 -15.22 -13.30 10.23
N ALA A 124 -15.19 -12.49 11.28
CA ALA A 124 -13.98 -11.86 11.79
C ALA A 124 -12.93 -12.93 12.16
N ARG A 125 -13.34 -14.01 12.80
CA ARG A 125 -12.48 -15.14 13.14
C ARG A 125 -11.94 -15.84 11.90
N ARG A 126 -12.80 -16.13 10.92
CA ARG A 126 -12.41 -16.75 9.65
C ARG A 126 -11.33 -15.94 8.94
N LEU A 127 -11.50 -14.62 8.87
CA LEU A 127 -10.51 -13.72 8.28
C LEU A 127 -9.21 -13.69 9.09
N ALA A 128 -9.31 -13.58 10.42
CA ALA A 128 -8.15 -13.53 11.32
C ALA A 128 -7.29 -14.80 11.23
N GLU A 129 -7.91 -15.98 11.14
CA GLU A 129 -7.21 -17.27 11.04
C GLU A 129 -6.42 -17.43 9.73
N ARG A 130 -6.78 -16.66 8.69
CA ARG A 130 -6.09 -16.62 7.40
C ARG A 130 -4.99 -15.56 7.31
N LEU A 131 -4.75 -14.80 8.37
CA LEU A 131 -3.68 -13.81 8.44
C LEU A 131 -2.51 -14.33 9.27
N ASP A 132 -1.32 -14.00 8.82
CA ASP A 132 -0.06 -14.10 9.54
C ASP A 132 0.59 -12.72 9.48
N ILE A 133 0.44 -11.94 10.57
CA ILE A 133 0.74 -10.51 10.54
C ILE A 133 2.12 -10.23 11.10
N HIS A 134 2.93 -9.51 10.32
CA HIS A 134 4.29 -9.09 10.63
C HIS A 134 4.36 -7.56 10.66
N TYR A 135 4.53 -6.99 11.85
CA TYR A 135 4.56 -5.53 12.00
C TYR A 135 5.97 -4.97 11.81
N THR A 136 6.07 -3.90 11.03
CA THR A 136 7.30 -3.10 10.99
C THR A 136 7.53 -2.42 12.34
N PRO A 137 8.79 -2.24 12.77
CA PRO A 137 9.09 -1.56 14.01
C PRO A 137 8.75 -0.07 13.91
N LYS A 138 8.56 0.56 15.06
CA LYS A 138 8.39 2.02 15.14
C LYS A 138 9.56 2.71 14.42
N HIS A 139 9.26 3.67 13.55
CA HIS A 139 10.22 4.36 12.67
C HIS A 139 10.92 3.43 11.65
N GLY A 140 10.33 2.29 11.33
CA GLY A 140 10.84 1.31 10.39
C GLY A 140 10.01 1.17 9.12
N SER A 141 9.27 2.21 8.68
CA SER A 141 8.43 2.16 7.48
C SER A 141 9.22 1.78 6.22
N TRP A 142 10.49 2.17 6.15
CA TRP A 142 11.39 1.77 5.06
C TRP A 142 11.55 0.26 4.86
N LEU A 143 11.19 -0.55 5.86
CA LEU A 143 11.11 -2.01 5.74
C LEU A 143 9.85 -2.47 5.00
N ASN A 144 8.82 -1.62 4.87
CA ASN A 144 7.61 -1.98 4.16
C ASN A 144 7.80 -1.77 2.65
N MET A 145 7.82 -2.86 1.87
CA MET A 145 8.00 -2.76 0.41
C MET A 145 6.84 -2.04 -0.29
N ALA A 146 5.67 -1.90 0.33
CA ALA A 146 4.57 -1.10 -0.23
C ALA A 146 4.94 0.37 -0.41
N GLU A 147 5.85 0.92 0.40
CA GLU A 147 6.40 2.28 0.26
C GLU A 147 7.09 2.52 -1.10
N ILE A 148 7.73 1.48 -1.65
CA ILE A 148 8.37 1.54 -2.97
C ILE A 148 7.32 1.79 -4.05
N GLU A 149 6.22 1.05 -4.01
CA GLU A 149 5.13 1.17 -5.00
C GLU A 149 4.29 2.43 -4.76
N LEU A 150 4.10 2.88 -3.52
CA LEU A 150 3.49 4.19 -3.23
C LEU A 150 4.32 5.33 -3.82
N SER A 151 5.64 5.26 -3.69
CA SER A 151 6.55 6.25 -4.31
C SER A 151 6.45 6.21 -5.84
N ALA A 152 6.41 5.02 -6.43
CA ALA A 152 6.22 4.87 -7.88
C ALA A 152 4.87 5.40 -8.35
N LEU A 153 3.78 5.07 -7.65
CA LEU A 153 2.44 5.59 -7.93
C LEU A 153 2.41 7.11 -7.87
N LYS A 154 3.01 7.70 -6.83
CA LYS A 154 3.11 9.15 -6.66
C LYS A 154 3.80 9.79 -7.86
N GLY A 155 5.00 9.34 -8.22
CA GLY A 155 5.79 9.96 -9.29
C GLY A 155 5.25 9.69 -10.70
N GLN A 156 4.61 8.53 -10.94
CA GLN A 156 4.16 8.14 -12.29
C GLN A 156 2.70 8.52 -12.60
N CYS A 157 1.86 8.65 -11.57
CA CYS A 157 0.42 8.84 -11.74
C CYS A 157 -0.12 10.08 -11.01
N LEU A 158 0.32 10.30 -9.78
CA LEU A 158 -0.30 11.27 -8.88
C LEU A 158 0.45 12.62 -8.77
N ASP A 159 1.59 12.81 -9.45
CA ASP A 159 2.35 14.06 -9.42
C ASP A 159 1.72 15.14 -10.34
N ARG A 160 0.43 15.38 -10.12
CA ARG A 160 -0.39 16.39 -10.81
C ARG A 160 -1.63 16.72 -9.99
N ARG A 161 -2.36 17.76 -10.41
CA ARG A 161 -3.68 18.06 -9.86
C ARG A 161 -4.70 17.04 -10.37
N ILE A 162 -5.48 16.49 -9.45
CA ILE A 162 -6.61 15.58 -9.73
C ILE A 162 -7.80 16.14 -8.97
N ALA A 163 -8.86 16.47 -9.69
CA ALA A 163 -9.94 17.27 -9.14
C ALA A 163 -10.95 16.47 -8.30
N ASP A 164 -11.14 15.20 -8.61
CA ASP A 164 -12.21 14.39 -8.04
C ASP A 164 -11.83 12.92 -7.85
N MET A 165 -12.65 12.23 -7.05
CA MET A 165 -12.45 10.85 -6.68
C MET A 165 -12.55 9.89 -7.87
N SER A 166 -13.49 10.11 -8.77
CA SER A 166 -13.73 9.23 -9.91
C SER A 166 -12.58 9.25 -10.90
N THR A 167 -12.05 10.44 -11.18
CA THR A 167 -10.84 10.63 -11.98
C THR A 167 -9.65 9.93 -11.33
N MET A 168 -9.47 10.10 -10.01
CA MET A 168 -8.37 9.44 -9.29
C MET A 168 -8.48 7.92 -9.34
N GLN A 169 -9.67 7.36 -9.14
CA GLN A 169 -9.90 5.91 -9.22
C GLN A 169 -9.57 5.36 -10.60
N ALA A 170 -10.01 6.03 -11.67
CA ALA A 170 -9.74 5.62 -13.04
C ALA A 170 -8.24 5.65 -13.39
N GLU A 171 -7.53 6.70 -12.99
CA GLU A 171 -6.10 6.85 -13.21
C GLU A 171 -5.27 5.80 -12.46
N VAL A 172 -5.61 5.57 -11.20
CA VAL A 172 -4.95 4.57 -10.36
C VAL A 172 -5.20 3.15 -10.90
N ALA A 173 -6.44 2.85 -11.33
CA ALA A 173 -6.78 1.56 -11.95
C ALA A 173 -5.99 1.32 -13.24
N THR A 174 -5.86 2.34 -14.07
CA THR A 174 -5.06 2.30 -15.32
C THR A 174 -3.58 2.06 -15.01
N TRP A 175 -3.01 2.80 -14.04
CA TRP A 175 -1.64 2.62 -13.61
C TRP A 175 -1.40 1.20 -13.07
N GLN A 176 -2.30 0.71 -12.20
CA GLN A 176 -2.22 -0.63 -11.65
C GLN A 176 -2.24 -1.70 -12.76
N SER A 177 -3.18 -1.59 -13.70
CA SER A 177 -3.30 -2.52 -14.83
C SER A 177 -2.02 -2.55 -15.66
N HIS A 178 -1.49 -1.38 -16.01
CA HIS A 178 -0.23 -1.27 -16.76
C HIS A 178 0.95 -1.93 -16.02
N ARG A 179 1.06 -1.68 -14.71
CA ARG A 179 2.12 -2.26 -13.88
C ARG A 179 1.99 -3.77 -13.73
N ASN A 180 0.79 -4.30 -13.61
CA ASN A 180 0.54 -5.73 -13.45
C ASN A 180 0.64 -6.52 -14.76
N ASN A 181 0.47 -5.87 -15.92
CA ASN A 181 0.71 -6.48 -17.24
C ASN A 181 2.20 -6.73 -17.53
N ALA A 182 3.10 -6.00 -16.85
CA ALA A 182 4.54 -6.21 -16.91
C ALA A 182 5.09 -6.37 -15.48
N PRO A 183 4.76 -7.48 -14.80
CA PRO A 183 5.10 -7.66 -13.40
C PRO A 183 6.61 -7.67 -13.20
N ARG A 184 7.05 -6.93 -12.19
CA ARG A 184 8.46 -6.91 -11.76
C ARG A 184 8.49 -7.26 -10.29
N SER A 185 9.14 -8.37 -9.97
CA SER A 185 9.39 -8.78 -8.59
C SER A 185 10.35 -7.83 -7.90
N ILE A 186 10.19 -7.70 -6.60
CA ILE A 186 11.12 -6.99 -5.74
C ILE A 186 11.97 -8.05 -5.04
N ASP A 187 13.28 -8.03 -5.30
CA ASP A 187 14.25 -8.89 -4.66
C ASP A 187 14.90 -8.13 -3.50
N TRP A 188 14.50 -8.46 -2.28
CA TRP A 188 14.96 -7.78 -1.07
C TRP A 188 16.33 -8.31 -0.63
N GLN A 189 17.35 -7.44 -0.70
CA GLN A 189 18.76 -7.82 -0.46
C GLN A 189 19.21 -7.64 1.00
N PHE A 190 18.53 -6.79 1.77
CA PHE A 190 18.95 -6.45 3.13
C PHE A 190 18.56 -7.54 4.12
N SER A 191 19.53 -8.29 4.63
CA SER A 191 19.33 -9.44 5.51
C SER A 191 19.37 -9.09 7.00
N THR A 192 18.90 -10.01 7.85
CA THR A 192 19.06 -9.94 9.31
C THR A 192 20.52 -9.79 9.72
N HIS A 193 21.45 -10.49 9.05
CA HIS A 193 22.88 -10.32 9.29
C HIS A 193 23.35 -8.87 9.02
N ASN A 194 22.92 -8.30 7.88
CA ASN A 194 23.23 -6.90 7.55
C ASN A 194 22.64 -5.93 8.58
N ALA A 195 21.41 -6.20 9.07
CA ALA A 195 20.77 -5.38 10.07
C ALA A 195 21.56 -5.36 11.39
N ARG A 196 22.00 -6.51 11.87
CA ARG A 196 22.79 -6.63 13.10
C ARG A 196 24.12 -5.85 13.04
N ILE A 197 24.69 -5.73 11.85
CA ILE A 197 25.95 -4.96 11.64
C ILE A 197 25.63 -3.47 11.47
N LYS A 198 24.80 -3.12 10.49
CA LYS A 198 24.60 -1.73 10.06
C LYS A 198 23.69 -0.93 11.01
N LEU A 199 22.76 -1.62 11.69
CA LEU A 199 21.78 -1.02 12.58
C LEU A 199 22.04 -1.36 14.05
N LYS A 200 23.25 -1.75 14.40
CA LYS A 200 23.66 -2.08 15.77
C LYS A 200 23.18 -1.10 16.85
N PRO A 201 23.19 0.24 16.62
CA PRO A 201 22.68 1.19 17.62
C PRO A 201 21.19 1.08 17.95
N LEU A 202 20.38 0.45 17.06
CA LEU A 202 18.94 0.27 17.24
C LEU A 202 18.59 -1.00 18.04
N TYR A 203 19.55 -1.89 18.23
CA TYR A 203 19.36 -3.08 19.04
C TYR A 203 19.48 -2.77 20.54
N PRO A 204 18.70 -3.45 21.39
CA PRO A 204 18.84 -3.31 22.83
C PRO A 204 20.30 -3.58 23.28
N LYS A 205 20.84 -2.72 24.12
CA LYS A 205 22.10 -3.00 24.81
C LYS A 205 21.77 -3.95 25.95
N LEU A 206 22.32 -5.15 25.89
CA LEU A 206 22.32 -6.12 26.98
C LEU A 206 23.24 -5.61 28.10
#